data_71804a52b77e32ceedc44f5502831be8
#
_entry.id   71804a52b77e32ceedc44f5502831be8
#
_cell.length_a   1.000
_cell.length_b   1.000
_cell.length_c   1.000
_cell.angle_alpha   90.00
_cell.angle_beta   90.00
_cell.angle_gamma   90.00
#
_symmetry.space_group_name_H-M   'P 1'
#
loop_
_entity.id
_entity.type
_entity.pdbx_description
1 polymer ?
#
loop_
_entity_poly.entity_id
_entity_poly.type
_entity_poly.pdbx_seq_one_letter_code
_entity_poly.pdbx_strand_id
1 'polypeptide(L)'
;MREVLTVRVRIKETYEVHGQRGLARMILFDGEGEGSGFYGKILPGGADTQQVHDDGKLELSARYMLEGTDGSGKSCLVFIENVGIANDKGYIEKTHPKIRTNSTTLSWLETSVLLGTISAWEKGVIIHIYLSNQ
;
A
#
# COMPACT_ATOMS: atom_id res chain seq x y z
N MET A 1 13.92 12.94 0.49
CA MET A 1 13.28 11.72 -0.09
C MET A 1 12.53 12.09 -1.35
N ARG A 2 12.42 11.16 -2.25
CA ARG A 2 11.76 11.38 -3.54
C ARG A 2 10.56 10.44 -3.64
N GLU A 3 9.40 10.98 -3.95
CA GLU A 3 8.20 10.16 -4.16
C GLU A 3 8.34 9.42 -5.49
N VAL A 4 8.25 8.11 -5.44
CA VAL A 4 8.45 7.26 -6.62
C VAL A 4 7.15 6.63 -7.11
N LEU A 5 6.14 6.54 -6.24
CA LEU A 5 4.86 5.97 -6.62
C LEU A 5 3.76 6.55 -5.72
N THR A 6 2.64 6.88 -6.33
CA THR A 6 1.45 7.38 -5.61
C THR A 6 0.28 6.48 -5.96
N VAL A 7 -0.37 5.91 -4.93
CA VAL A 7 -1.49 4.99 -5.15
C VAL A 7 -2.73 5.58 -4.50
N ARG A 8 -3.74 5.83 -5.33
CA ARG A 8 -5.04 6.32 -4.86
C ARG A 8 -5.95 5.12 -4.65
N VAL A 9 -6.39 4.94 -3.42
CA VAL A 9 -7.18 3.78 -2.97
C VAL A 9 -8.61 4.20 -2.73
N ARG A 10 -9.57 3.49 -3.35
CA ARG A 10 -10.99 3.65 -3.08
C ARG A 10 -11.46 2.46 -2.27
N ILE A 11 -11.99 2.71 -1.09
CA ILE A 11 -12.51 1.67 -0.20
C ILE A 11 -13.85 1.19 -0.75
N LYS A 12 -13.97 -0.14 -0.91
CA LYS A 12 -15.17 -0.77 -1.47
C LYS A 12 -16.01 -1.43 -0.39
N GLU A 13 -15.39 -2.23 0.47
CA GLU A 13 -16.07 -2.97 1.52
C GLU A 13 -15.15 -3.15 2.70
N THR A 14 -15.75 -3.26 3.88
CA THR A 14 -15.02 -3.51 5.11
C THR A 14 -15.73 -4.60 5.89
N TYR A 15 -14.97 -5.60 6.33
CA TYR A 15 -15.45 -6.68 7.18
C TYR A 15 -14.68 -6.64 8.49
N GLU A 16 -15.37 -6.88 9.59
CA GLU A 16 -14.78 -6.68 10.90
C GLU A 16 -15.29 -7.73 11.88
N VAL A 17 -14.37 -8.24 12.69
CA VAL A 17 -14.73 -9.15 13.78
C VAL A 17 -14.11 -8.62 15.08
N HIS A 18 -14.93 -8.60 16.15
CA HIS A 18 -14.50 -8.21 17.48
C HIS A 18 -14.34 -9.49 18.30
N GLY A 19 -13.10 -9.85 18.61
CA GLY A 19 -12.80 -10.98 19.46
C GLY A 19 -12.55 -10.53 20.89
N GLN A 20 -12.36 -11.49 21.78
CA GLN A 20 -12.05 -11.18 23.17
C GLN A 20 -10.65 -10.57 23.34
N ARG A 21 -9.76 -10.86 22.41
CA ARG A 21 -8.36 -10.43 22.47
C ARG A 21 -8.03 -9.35 21.46
N GLY A 22 -9.02 -8.76 20.83
CA GLY A 22 -8.78 -7.70 19.86
C GLY A 22 -9.74 -7.75 18.72
N LEU A 23 -9.43 -6.98 17.70
CA LEU A 23 -10.27 -6.73 16.55
C LEU A 23 -9.49 -7.04 15.29
N ALA A 24 -10.11 -7.69 14.31
CA ALA A 24 -9.53 -7.83 12.99
C ALA A 24 -10.46 -7.21 11.97
N ARG A 25 -9.87 -6.53 10.98
CA ARG A 25 -10.62 -5.83 9.94
C ARG A 25 -9.99 -6.12 8.59
N MET A 26 -10.83 -6.38 7.59
CA MET A 26 -10.40 -6.48 6.20
C MET A 26 -11.06 -5.36 5.42
N ILE A 27 -10.25 -4.54 4.77
CA ILE A 27 -10.71 -3.44 3.95
C ILE A 27 -10.39 -3.79 2.51
N LEU A 28 -11.43 -4.02 1.70
CA LEU A 28 -11.27 -4.32 0.29
C LEU A 28 -11.32 -3.02 -0.50
N PHE A 29 -10.46 -2.91 -1.51
CA PHE A 29 -10.35 -1.66 -2.24
C PHE A 29 -9.98 -1.89 -3.70
N ASP A 30 -10.25 -0.87 -4.52
CA ASP A 30 -9.67 -0.73 -5.86
C ASP A 30 -8.95 0.61 -5.92
N GLY A 31 -8.50 1.00 -7.09
CA GLY A 31 -7.80 2.25 -7.26
C GLY A 31 -6.82 2.21 -8.42
N GLU A 32 -5.96 3.20 -8.45
CA GLU A 32 -4.92 3.33 -9.47
C GLU A 32 -3.64 3.87 -8.85
N GLY A 33 -2.52 3.59 -9.54
CA GLY A 33 -1.21 4.08 -9.12
C GLY A 33 -0.44 4.65 -10.27
N GLU A 34 0.44 5.61 -9.95
CA GLU A 34 1.29 6.24 -10.95
C GLU A 34 2.58 6.73 -10.33
N GLY A 35 3.60 6.86 -11.16
CA GLY A 35 4.90 7.36 -10.76
C GLY A 35 6.01 6.59 -11.43
N SER A 36 7.19 7.20 -11.54
CA SER A 36 8.37 6.58 -12.16
C SER A 36 8.09 6.08 -13.58
N GLY A 37 7.21 6.78 -14.32
CA GLY A 37 6.81 6.39 -15.67
C GLY A 37 5.72 5.34 -15.74
N PHE A 38 5.30 4.79 -14.62
CA PHE A 38 4.27 3.77 -14.56
C PHE A 38 2.89 4.39 -14.34
N TYR A 39 1.88 3.80 -14.97
CA TYR A 39 0.47 4.03 -14.63
C TYR A 39 -0.26 2.70 -14.70
N GLY A 40 -1.08 2.41 -13.69
CA GLY A 40 -1.86 1.18 -13.68
C GLY A 40 -3.02 1.23 -12.73
N LYS A 41 -3.83 0.16 -12.79
CA LYS A 41 -5.02 0.00 -11.96
C LYS A 41 -4.86 -1.20 -11.05
N ILE A 42 -5.41 -1.09 -9.85
CA ILE A 42 -5.40 -2.19 -8.89
C ILE A 42 -6.33 -3.28 -9.39
N LEU A 43 -5.79 -4.49 -9.51
CA LEU A 43 -6.58 -5.66 -9.86
C LEU A 43 -7.54 -6.02 -8.73
N PRO A 44 -8.67 -6.70 -9.03
CA PRO A 44 -9.56 -7.18 -7.98
C PRO A 44 -8.82 -8.02 -6.94
N GLY A 45 -9.16 -7.82 -5.67
CA GLY A 45 -8.54 -8.56 -4.58
C GLY A 45 -7.62 -7.73 -3.70
N GLY A 46 -7.45 -6.45 -4.00
CA GLY A 46 -6.69 -5.57 -3.12
C GLY A 46 -7.33 -5.53 -1.73
N ALA A 47 -6.52 -5.75 -0.69
CA ALA A 47 -7.03 -5.82 0.67
C ALA A 47 -6.01 -5.28 1.66
N ASP A 48 -6.50 -4.52 2.63
CA ASP A 48 -5.75 -4.07 3.79
C ASP A 48 -6.31 -4.84 4.99
N THR A 49 -5.47 -5.63 5.64
CA THR A 49 -5.85 -6.32 6.86
C THR A 49 -5.29 -5.56 8.05
N GLN A 50 -6.17 -5.23 8.98
CA GLN A 50 -5.79 -4.49 10.17
C GLN A 50 -6.14 -5.31 11.39
N GLN A 51 -5.27 -5.27 12.40
CA GLN A 51 -5.53 -5.90 13.68
C GLN A 51 -5.26 -4.90 14.79
N VAL A 52 -6.20 -4.82 15.71
CA VAL A 52 -6.00 -4.09 16.96
C VAL A 52 -5.87 -5.14 18.05
N HIS A 53 -4.70 -5.21 18.66
CA HIS A 53 -4.39 -6.20 19.69
C HIS A 53 -4.99 -5.80 21.04
N ASP A 54 -4.98 -6.72 22.02
CA ASP A 54 -5.56 -6.45 23.34
C ASP A 54 -4.79 -5.36 24.10
N ASP A 55 -3.56 -5.07 23.73
CA ASP A 55 -2.80 -3.94 24.28
C ASP A 55 -3.10 -2.62 23.56
N GLY A 56 -4.02 -2.64 22.59
CA GLY A 56 -4.41 -1.48 21.82
C GLY A 56 -3.53 -1.17 20.61
N LYS A 57 -2.50 -1.96 20.35
CA LYS A 57 -1.63 -1.72 19.18
C LYS A 57 -2.33 -2.09 17.90
N LEU A 58 -2.22 -1.19 16.93
CA LEU A 58 -2.76 -1.37 15.59
C LEU A 58 -1.63 -1.78 14.64
N GLU A 59 -1.87 -2.87 13.89
CA GLU A 59 -1.01 -3.28 12.79
C GLU A 59 -1.83 -3.28 11.51
N LEU A 60 -1.21 -2.93 10.39
CA LEU A 60 -1.84 -3.09 9.09
C LEU A 60 -0.90 -3.78 8.12
N SER A 61 -1.50 -4.50 7.17
CA SER A 61 -0.79 -5.12 6.07
C SER A 61 -1.69 -5.05 4.84
N ALA A 62 -1.33 -4.21 3.90
CA ALA A 62 -2.07 -4.06 2.65
C ALA A 62 -1.34 -4.79 1.55
N ARG A 63 -2.07 -5.58 0.75
CA ARG A 63 -1.52 -6.29 -0.39
C ARG A 63 -2.38 -6.07 -1.61
N TYR A 64 -1.75 -5.69 -2.70
CA TYR A 64 -2.49 -5.44 -3.93
C TYR A 64 -1.54 -5.51 -5.12
N MET A 65 -2.12 -5.72 -6.30
CA MET A 65 -1.36 -5.79 -7.54
C MET A 65 -1.95 -4.79 -8.54
N LEU A 66 -1.06 -4.03 -9.16
CA LEU A 66 -1.44 -3.10 -10.22
C LEU A 66 -1.07 -3.68 -11.57
N GLU A 67 -1.96 -3.50 -12.52
CA GLU A 67 -1.73 -3.85 -13.92
C GLU A 67 -1.73 -2.57 -14.73
N GLY A 68 -0.68 -2.36 -15.49
CA GLY A 68 -0.57 -1.12 -16.25
C GLY A 68 0.56 -1.13 -17.23
N THR A 69 1.12 0.06 -17.47
CA THR A 69 2.13 0.30 -18.50
C THR A 69 3.30 1.02 -17.85
N ASP A 70 4.52 0.58 -18.17
CA ASP A 70 5.73 1.24 -17.67
C ASP A 70 6.20 2.35 -18.63
N GLY A 71 7.31 3.01 -18.27
CA GLY A 71 7.84 4.13 -19.04
C GLY A 71 8.34 3.74 -20.43
N SER A 72 8.55 2.45 -20.69
CA SER A 72 8.92 1.98 -22.02
C SER A 72 7.72 1.64 -22.89
N GLY A 73 6.50 1.81 -22.35
CA GLY A 73 5.27 1.50 -23.05
C GLY A 73 4.86 0.04 -22.98
N LYS A 74 5.54 -0.77 -22.17
CA LYS A 74 5.23 -2.20 -22.04
C LYS A 74 4.24 -2.44 -20.93
N SER A 75 3.32 -3.39 -21.17
CA SER A 75 2.42 -3.87 -20.12
C SER A 75 3.20 -4.54 -19.02
N CYS A 76 2.82 -4.30 -17.79
CA CYS A 76 3.52 -4.90 -16.65
C CYS A 76 2.60 -5.01 -15.44
N LEU A 77 3.07 -5.76 -14.44
CA LEU A 77 2.42 -5.93 -13.16
C LEU A 77 3.32 -5.42 -12.07
N VAL A 78 2.74 -4.78 -11.06
CA VAL A 78 3.46 -4.31 -9.89
C VAL A 78 2.71 -4.80 -8.66
N PHE A 79 3.36 -5.66 -7.88
CA PHE A 79 2.80 -6.15 -6.61
C PHE A 79 3.37 -5.31 -5.48
N ILE A 80 2.51 -4.90 -4.56
CA ILE A 80 2.91 -4.11 -3.41
C ILE A 80 2.38 -4.76 -2.15
N GLU A 81 3.27 -4.97 -1.19
CA GLU A 81 2.91 -5.35 0.17
C GLU A 81 3.37 -4.23 1.08
N ASN A 82 2.42 -3.63 1.80
CA ASN A 82 2.67 -2.44 2.59
C ASN A 82 2.30 -2.70 4.04
N VAL A 83 3.30 -2.73 4.92
CA VAL A 83 3.13 -3.10 6.32
C VAL A 83 3.39 -1.88 7.19
N GLY A 84 2.55 -1.70 8.22
CA GLY A 84 2.73 -0.61 9.17
C GLY A 84 2.32 -1.03 10.57
N ILE A 85 2.95 -0.41 11.57
CA ILE A 85 2.66 -0.62 12.98
C ILE A 85 2.41 0.75 13.59
N ALA A 86 1.40 0.85 14.46
CA ALA A 86 1.06 2.11 15.10
C ALA A 86 2.21 2.58 16.00
N ASN A 87 2.40 3.89 16.02
CA ASN A 87 3.35 4.53 16.93
C ASN A 87 2.75 4.60 18.36
N ASP A 88 3.49 5.21 19.28
CA ASP A 88 3.07 5.32 20.68
C ASP A 88 1.77 6.11 20.86
N LYS A 89 1.39 6.91 19.87
CA LYS A 89 0.16 7.70 19.90
C LYS A 89 -1.03 6.97 19.28
N GLY A 90 -0.81 5.73 18.78
CA GLY A 90 -1.88 4.87 18.30
C GLY A 90 -2.23 5.00 16.83
N TYR A 91 -1.43 5.69 16.02
CA TYR A 91 -1.70 5.76 14.58
C TYR A 91 -0.46 5.39 13.75
N ILE A 92 -0.71 5.04 12.49
CA ILE A 92 0.32 4.61 11.56
C ILE A 92 0.99 5.85 10.97
N GLU A 93 2.25 6.04 11.30
CA GLU A 93 3.05 7.18 10.84
C GLU A 93 3.77 6.88 9.55
N LYS A 94 4.32 5.67 9.45
CA LYS A 94 5.08 5.20 8.29
C LYS A 94 4.76 3.77 7.99
N THR A 95 4.87 3.42 6.71
CA THR A 95 4.76 2.03 6.29
C THR A 95 6.04 1.64 5.56
N HIS A 96 6.22 0.33 5.36
CA HIS A 96 7.41 -0.21 4.72
C HIS A 96 7.00 -1.02 3.50
N PRO A 97 6.83 -0.36 2.35
CA PRO A 97 6.39 -1.05 1.13
C PRO A 97 7.48 -1.97 0.61
N LYS A 98 7.05 -3.14 0.14
CA LYS A 98 7.89 -4.07 -0.61
C LYS A 98 7.24 -4.29 -1.95
N ILE A 99 8.04 -4.24 -3.01
CA ILE A 99 7.53 -4.27 -4.38
C ILE A 99 8.16 -5.44 -5.13
N ARG A 100 7.33 -6.09 -5.97
CA ARG A 100 7.78 -7.03 -6.98
C ARG A 100 7.16 -6.64 -8.31
N THR A 101 7.93 -6.74 -9.38
CA THR A 101 7.43 -6.35 -10.69
C THR A 101 8.15 -7.14 -11.78
N ASN A 102 7.45 -7.32 -12.89
CA ASN A 102 8.06 -7.91 -14.09
C ASN A 102 8.55 -6.85 -15.08
N SER A 103 8.50 -5.57 -14.70
CA SER A 103 8.99 -4.48 -15.54
C SER A 103 10.49 -4.28 -15.34
N THR A 104 11.25 -4.30 -16.44
CA THR A 104 12.69 -4.04 -16.35
C THR A 104 12.99 -2.59 -15.98
N THR A 105 12.15 -1.65 -16.41
CA THR A 105 12.36 -0.23 -16.08
C THR A 105 12.02 0.10 -14.62
N LEU A 106 11.27 -0.77 -13.94
CA LEU A 106 10.87 -0.57 -12.56
C LEU A 106 11.56 -1.54 -11.60
N SER A 107 12.41 -2.43 -12.10
CA SER A 107 13.01 -3.48 -11.27
C SER A 107 13.84 -2.93 -10.12
N TRP A 108 14.33 -1.71 -10.22
CA TRP A 108 15.09 -1.07 -9.14
C TRP A 108 14.24 -0.86 -7.88
N LEU A 109 12.92 -0.82 -8.02
CA LEU A 109 12.03 -0.71 -6.87
C LEU A 109 12.09 -1.94 -5.97
N GLU A 110 12.44 -3.11 -6.53
CA GLU A 110 12.50 -4.35 -5.76
C GLU A 110 13.64 -4.36 -4.74
N THR A 111 14.70 -3.61 -5.02
CA THR A 111 15.90 -3.60 -4.19
C THR A 111 16.08 -2.28 -3.43
N SER A 112 15.18 -1.34 -3.62
CA SER A 112 15.27 -0.03 -2.97
C SER A 112 14.68 -0.09 -1.56
N VAL A 113 15.20 0.75 -0.68
CA VAL A 113 14.58 0.96 0.63
C VAL A 113 13.48 1.99 0.45
N LEU A 114 12.24 1.58 0.70
CA LEU A 114 11.06 2.40 0.45
C LEU A 114 10.35 2.71 1.75
N LEU A 115 9.80 3.92 1.82
CA LEU A 115 8.95 4.34 2.94
C LEU A 115 7.63 4.83 2.38
N GLY A 116 6.55 4.53 3.09
CA GLY A 116 5.23 4.98 2.72
C GLY A 116 4.62 5.90 3.75
N THR A 117 3.80 6.83 3.30
CA THR A 117 2.93 7.62 4.15
C THR A 117 1.52 7.54 3.59
N ILE A 118 0.55 7.82 4.42
CA ILE A 118 -0.86 7.69 4.07
C ILE A 118 -1.54 9.01 4.34
N SER A 119 -2.28 9.53 3.36
CA SER A 119 -3.14 10.68 3.54
C SER A 119 -4.57 10.32 3.18
N ALA A 120 -5.54 11.08 3.69
CA ALA A 120 -6.95 10.80 3.44
C ALA A 120 -7.43 11.54 2.20
N TRP A 121 -8.45 10.99 1.53
CA TRP A 121 -9.24 11.70 0.55
C TRP A 121 -10.67 11.15 0.66
N GLU A 122 -11.62 11.79 -0.05
CA GLU A 122 -13.05 11.53 0.20
C GLU A 122 -13.48 10.07 0.02
N LYS A 123 -12.79 9.28 -0.82
CA LYS A 123 -13.19 7.89 -1.11
C LYS A 123 -12.31 6.85 -0.46
N GLY A 124 -11.27 7.26 0.25
CA GLY A 124 -10.36 6.32 0.86
C GLY A 124 -9.07 6.98 1.30
N VAL A 125 -7.94 6.43 0.82
CA VAL A 125 -6.63 6.94 1.19
C VAL A 125 -5.75 7.08 -0.05
N ILE A 126 -4.73 7.92 0.07
CA ILE A 126 -3.66 8.02 -0.91
C ILE A 126 -2.39 7.53 -0.24
N ILE A 127 -1.74 6.57 -0.86
CA ILE A 127 -0.48 6.01 -0.37
C ILE A 127 0.64 6.67 -1.16
N HIS A 128 1.56 7.30 -0.44
CA HIS A 128 2.74 7.94 -1.04
C HIS A 128 3.95 7.07 -0.72
N ILE A 129 4.63 6.59 -1.76
CA ILE A 129 5.80 5.73 -1.60
C ILE A 129 7.03 6.51 -2.02
N TYR A 130 8.00 6.60 -1.12
CA TYR A 130 9.22 7.38 -1.28
C TYR A 130 10.44 6.49 -1.30
N LEU A 131 11.41 6.87 -2.12
CA LEU A 131 12.75 6.30 -2.04
C LEU A 131 13.44 6.91 -0.83
N SER A 132 13.86 6.05 0.08
CA SER A 132 14.57 6.50 1.27
C SER A 132 16.00 6.86 0.91
N ASN A 133 16.44 8.04 1.35
CA ASN A 133 17.82 8.48 1.17
C ASN A 133 18.65 7.94 2.33
N GLN A 134 19.38 6.89 2.07
CA GLN A 134 20.21 6.27 3.09
C GLN A 134 21.68 6.59 2.89
#